data_a695103448b69476a1c388f2ad600fbe
#
_entry.id   a695103448b69476a1c388f2ad600fbe
#
_cell.length_a   1.000
_cell.length_b   1.000
_cell.length_c   1.000
_cell.angle_alpha   90.00
_cell.angle_beta   90.00
_cell.angle_gamma   90.00
#
_symmetry.space_group_name_H-M   'P 1'
#
loop_
_entity.id
_entity.type
_entity.pdbx_description
1 polymer ?
#
loop_
_entity_poly.entity_id
_entity_poly.type
_entity_poly.pdbx_seq_one_letter_code
_entity_poly.pdbx_strand_id
1 'polypeptide(L)'
;TSGSTGKPKGVVHVHGGWLAGVAHTMRVAFDARAGDVMYVVADPGWITGQSYMLAGALATRVTSVLAEGAPVFPSAGRFASIIERYGVGIFKAGVTF
;
A
#
# COMPACT_ATOMS: atom_id res chain seq x y z
N THR A 1 -13.80 -3.59 -9.10
CA THR A 1 -12.63 -3.94 -9.92
C THR A 1 -12.99 -4.01 -11.40
N SER A 2 -11.97 -3.87 -12.23
CA SER A 2 -12.09 -4.03 -13.67
C SER A 2 -12.40 -5.48 -14.01
N GLY A 3 -13.40 -6.05 -14.24
CA GLY A 3 -13.63 -7.47 -14.50
C GLY A 3 -12.96 -7.96 -15.79
N SER A 4 -12.67 -9.24 -15.89
CA SER A 4 -12.09 -9.87 -17.08
C SER A 4 -13.00 -9.82 -18.30
N THR A 5 -14.29 -9.57 -18.12
CA THR A 5 -15.31 -9.48 -19.19
C THR A 5 -15.69 -8.04 -19.53
N GLY A 6 -14.92 -7.06 -19.10
CA GLY A 6 -15.16 -5.65 -19.39
C GLY A 6 -16.17 -4.95 -18.46
N LYS A 7 -16.95 -5.67 -17.68
CA LYS A 7 -17.84 -5.08 -16.66
C LYS A 7 -17.17 -5.12 -15.30
N PRO A 8 -17.13 -3.99 -14.57
CA PRO A 8 -16.61 -3.98 -13.20
C PRO A 8 -17.35 -4.97 -12.31
N LYS A 9 -16.61 -5.65 -11.44
CA LYS A 9 -17.18 -6.55 -10.44
C LYS A 9 -17.11 -5.90 -9.08
N GLY A 10 -18.21 -5.90 -8.36
CA GLY A 10 -18.30 -5.41 -6.99
C GLY A 10 -18.08 -6.54 -5.99
N VAL A 11 -17.35 -6.24 -4.94
CA VAL A 11 -17.15 -7.16 -3.80
C VAL A 11 -17.65 -6.43 -2.55
N VAL A 12 -18.52 -7.08 -1.79
CA VAL A 12 -19.06 -6.50 -0.57
C VAL A 12 -18.19 -6.87 0.61
N HIS A 13 -17.72 -5.87 1.31
CA HIS A 13 -16.96 -6.01 2.56
C HIS A 13 -17.68 -5.28 3.69
N VAL A 14 -17.43 -5.70 4.91
CA VAL A 14 -17.77 -4.94 6.12
C VAL A 14 -16.50 -4.34 6.69
N HIS A 15 -16.61 -3.15 7.30
CA HIS A 15 -15.46 -2.42 7.80
C HIS A 15 -14.60 -3.24 8.77
N GLY A 16 -15.21 -3.87 9.76
CA GLY A 16 -14.49 -4.64 10.77
C GLY A 16 -13.75 -5.83 10.19
N GLY A 17 -14.43 -6.64 9.37
CA GLY A 17 -13.81 -7.82 8.75
C GLY A 17 -12.71 -7.47 7.79
N TRP A 18 -12.92 -6.47 6.94
CA TRP A 18 -11.88 -6.01 6.01
C TRP A 18 -10.66 -5.48 6.75
N LEU A 19 -10.87 -4.60 7.73
CA LEU A 19 -9.77 -3.99 8.48
C LEU A 19 -8.98 -5.02 9.28
N ALA A 20 -9.66 -5.98 9.92
CA ALA A 20 -9.01 -7.07 10.63
C ALA A 20 -8.13 -7.92 9.71
N GLY A 21 -8.62 -8.26 8.52
CA GLY A 21 -7.86 -8.98 7.51
C GLY A 21 -6.64 -8.21 7.02
N VAL A 22 -6.80 -6.91 6.75
CA VAL A 22 -5.70 -6.04 6.33
C VAL A 22 -4.64 -5.93 7.45
N ALA A 23 -5.05 -5.68 8.69
CA ALA A 23 -4.13 -5.60 9.83
C ALA A 23 -3.38 -6.92 10.06
N HIS A 24 -4.08 -8.05 9.91
CA HIS A 24 -3.45 -9.37 9.99
C HIS A 24 -2.38 -9.54 8.91
N THR A 25 -2.69 -9.20 7.67
CA THR A 25 -1.75 -9.25 6.55
C THR A 25 -0.52 -8.36 6.80
N MET A 26 -0.73 -7.15 7.33
CA MET A 26 0.37 -6.26 7.70
C MET A 26 1.34 -6.92 8.67
N ARG A 27 0.82 -7.61 9.67
CA ARG A 27 1.64 -8.24 10.71
C ARG A 27 2.31 -9.53 10.25
N VAL A 28 1.58 -10.38 9.53
CA VAL A 28 2.06 -11.73 9.18
C VAL A 28 2.87 -11.72 7.89
N ALA A 29 2.37 -11.05 6.83
CA ALA A 29 3.03 -11.06 5.53
C ALA A 29 4.14 -10.01 5.42
N PHE A 30 3.95 -8.84 6.03
CA PHE A 30 4.93 -7.75 5.95
C PHE A 30 5.79 -7.63 7.21
N ASP A 31 5.50 -8.41 8.25
CA ASP A 31 6.16 -8.28 9.56
C ASP A 31 6.18 -6.82 10.07
N ALA A 32 5.10 -6.10 9.78
CA ALA A 32 4.99 -4.69 10.11
C ALA A 32 4.79 -4.49 11.60
N ARG A 33 5.56 -3.57 12.17
CA ARG A 33 5.53 -3.23 13.59
C ARG A 33 5.27 -1.74 13.76
N ALA A 34 4.70 -1.37 14.90
CA ALA A 34 4.49 0.03 15.23
C ALA A 34 5.81 0.82 15.13
N GLY A 35 5.75 1.93 14.42
CA GLY A 35 6.93 2.77 14.18
C GLY A 35 7.71 2.46 12.91
N ASP A 36 7.43 1.35 12.23
CA ASP A 36 8.00 1.09 10.91
C ASP A 36 7.56 2.15 9.89
N VAL A 37 8.36 2.31 8.85
CA VAL A 37 8.04 3.20 7.72
C VAL A 37 7.79 2.35 6.49
N MET A 38 6.61 2.54 5.89
CA MET A 38 6.16 1.80 4.71
C MET A 38 5.94 2.74 3.53
N TYR A 39 6.38 2.31 2.36
CA TYR A 39 6.09 3.00 1.11
C TYR A 39 5.36 2.04 0.17
N VAL A 40 4.13 2.38 -0.19
CA VAL A 40 3.29 1.60 -1.10
C VAL A 40 3.16 2.35 -2.41
N VAL A 41 3.60 1.72 -3.50
CA VAL A 41 3.40 2.24 -4.85
C VAL A 41 2.10 1.68 -5.40
N ALA A 42 1.03 2.41 -5.20
CA ALA A 42 -0.30 2.08 -5.69
C ALA A 42 -1.16 3.33 -5.77
N ASP A 43 -2.12 3.34 -6.67
CA ASP A 43 -3.13 4.39 -6.74
C ASP A 43 -4.04 4.30 -5.50
N PRO A 44 -4.30 5.41 -4.79
CA PRO A 44 -5.22 5.40 -3.66
C PRO A 44 -6.67 5.05 -4.03
N GLY A 45 -7.06 5.16 -5.29
CA GLY A 45 -8.35 4.68 -5.80
C GLY A 45 -8.39 3.17 -6.04
N TRP A 46 -7.27 2.48 -5.93
CA TRP A 46 -7.17 1.03 -6.07
C TRP A 46 -7.19 0.35 -4.71
N ILE A 47 -7.69 -0.89 -4.65
CA ILE A 47 -7.82 -1.60 -3.37
C ILE A 47 -6.48 -1.76 -2.62
N THR A 48 -5.38 -1.93 -3.33
CA THR A 48 -4.05 -2.03 -2.72
C THR A 48 -3.66 -0.72 -2.01
N GLY A 49 -3.94 0.42 -2.64
CA GLY A 49 -3.71 1.73 -2.02
C GLY A 49 -4.58 1.93 -0.78
N GLN A 50 -5.89 1.67 -0.89
CA GLN A 50 -6.79 1.76 0.24
C GLN A 50 -6.39 0.84 1.40
N SER A 51 -6.03 -0.42 1.09
CA SER A 51 -5.73 -1.42 2.11
C SER A 51 -4.42 -1.16 2.82
N TYR A 52 -3.35 -0.85 2.10
CA TYR A 52 -2.00 -0.85 2.70
C TYR A 52 -1.41 0.54 2.86
N MET A 53 -1.67 1.45 1.94
CA MET A 53 -1.20 2.83 2.05
C MET A 53 -1.94 3.59 3.16
N LEU A 54 -3.24 3.33 3.34
CA LEU A 54 -4.08 4.03 4.29
C LEU A 54 -4.49 3.15 5.48
N ALA A 55 -5.45 2.25 5.27
CA ALA A 55 -6.09 1.52 6.37
C ALA A 55 -5.11 0.61 7.14
N GLY A 56 -4.30 -0.16 6.45
CA GLY A 56 -3.33 -1.07 7.07
C GLY A 56 -2.27 -0.33 7.85
N ALA A 57 -1.70 0.72 7.28
CA ALA A 57 -0.70 1.53 7.94
C ALA A 57 -1.25 2.15 9.24
N LEU A 58 -2.42 2.78 9.16
CA LEU A 58 -3.06 3.40 10.34
C LEU A 58 -3.43 2.37 11.40
N ALA A 59 -4.03 1.24 11.00
CA ALA A 59 -4.47 0.22 11.94
C ALA A 59 -3.31 -0.47 12.68
N THR A 60 -2.12 -0.50 12.09
CA THR A 60 -0.94 -1.14 12.68
C THR A 60 0.10 -0.14 13.21
N ARG A 61 -0.23 1.17 13.18
CA ARG A 61 0.64 2.24 13.67
C ARG A 61 1.97 2.32 12.89
N VAL A 62 1.92 2.00 11.62
CA VAL A 62 3.03 2.12 10.68
C VAL A 62 2.96 3.50 10.02
N THR A 63 4.09 4.16 9.88
CA THR A 63 4.18 5.42 9.13
C THR A 63 4.08 5.14 7.64
N SER A 64 3.12 5.73 6.96
CA SER A 64 2.96 5.58 5.51
C SER A 64 3.56 6.76 4.77
N VAL A 65 4.45 6.48 3.84
CA VAL A 65 4.98 7.50 2.92
C VAL A 65 4.02 7.66 1.76
N LEU A 66 3.46 8.86 1.62
CA LEU A 66 2.60 9.21 0.50
C LEU A 66 3.40 10.06 -0.47
N ALA A 67 3.72 9.48 -1.62
CA ALA A 67 4.48 10.16 -2.66
C ALA A 67 3.56 10.56 -3.82
N GLU A 68 3.56 11.85 -4.13
CA GLU A 68 2.81 12.37 -5.25
C GLU A 68 3.52 12.09 -6.58
N GLY A 69 2.76 11.76 -7.60
CA GLY A 69 3.26 11.50 -8.95
C GLY A 69 3.76 10.07 -9.15
N ALA A 70 4.24 9.80 -10.37
CA ALA A 70 4.72 8.48 -10.74
C ALA A 70 6.02 8.12 -9.99
N PRO A 71 6.20 6.87 -9.57
CA PRO A 71 7.36 6.46 -8.78
C PRO A 71 8.69 6.54 -9.53
N VAL A 72 8.64 6.58 -10.86
CA VAL A 72 9.82 6.65 -11.73
C VAL A 72 9.95 7.98 -12.47
N PHE A 73 9.21 9.00 -12.07
CA PHE A 73 9.29 10.34 -12.61
C PHE A 73 9.82 11.31 -11.53
N PRO A 74 10.74 12.23 -11.82
CA PRO A 74 11.37 12.52 -13.13
C PRO A 74 12.49 11.55 -13.53
N SER A 75 12.84 10.60 -12.70
CA SER A 75 13.88 9.61 -12.99
C SER A 75 13.51 8.23 -12.47
N ALA A 76 14.09 7.19 -13.04
CA ALA A 76 13.88 5.82 -12.62
C ALA A 76 14.34 5.56 -11.16
N GLY A 77 15.24 6.36 -10.64
CA GLY A 77 15.75 6.23 -9.27
C GLY A 77 14.91 6.92 -8.20
N ARG A 78 13.79 7.57 -8.56
CA ARG A 78 13.00 8.35 -7.60
C ARG A 78 12.51 7.51 -6.42
N PHE A 79 11.97 6.33 -6.68
CA PHE A 79 11.46 5.47 -5.60
C PHE A 79 12.56 5.04 -4.63
N ALA A 80 13.77 4.73 -5.15
CA ALA A 80 14.92 4.39 -4.32
C ALA A 80 15.36 5.57 -3.45
N SER A 81 15.36 6.78 -4.00
CA SER A 81 15.66 7.99 -3.24
C SER A 81 14.65 8.24 -2.11
N ILE A 82 13.37 7.96 -2.34
CA ILE A 82 12.34 8.06 -1.30
C ILE A 82 12.60 7.04 -0.19
N ILE A 83 12.89 5.79 -0.56
CA ILE A 83 13.20 4.72 0.39
C ILE A 83 14.37 5.12 1.29
N GLU A 84 15.45 5.57 0.69
CA GLU A 84 16.64 6.00 1.42
C GLU A 84 16.37 7.21 2.32
N ARG A 85 15.73 8.24 1.77
CA ARG A 85 15.50 9.51 2.46
C ARG A 85 14.63 9.36 3.70
N TYR A 86 13.60 8.52 3.65
CA TYR A 86 12.64 8.37 4.72
C TYR A 86 12.82 7.10 5.55
N GLY A 87 13.89 6.36 5.32
CA GLY A 87 14.19 5.15 6.08
C GLY A 87 13.11 4.08 5.94
N VAL A 88 12.62 3.88 4.71
CA VAL A 88 11.55 2.91 4.44
C VAL A 88 12.06 1.50 4.69
N GLY A 89 11.42 0.80 5.63
CA GLY A 89 11.72 -0.61 5.92
C GLY A 89 10.81 -1.59 5.18
N ILE A 90 9.64 -1.14 4.73
CA ILE A 90 8.67 -1.97 4.02
C ILE A 90 8.30 -1.28 2.70
N PHE A 91 8.64 -1.92 1.59
CA PHE A 91 8.29 -1.43 0.26
C PHE A 91 7.34 -2.40 -0.43
N LYS A 92 6.19 -1.91 -0.87
CA LYS A 92 5.18 -2.70 -1.57
C LYS A 92 4.83 -2.05 -2.91
N ALA A 93 4.93 -2.84 -3.97
CA ALA A 93 4.54 -2.42 -5.32
C ALA A 93 3.78 -3.54 -6.01
N GLY A 94 3.15 -3.25 -7.14
CA GLY A 94 2.61 -4.25 -8.04
C GLY A 94 3.72 -5.02 -8.76
N VAL A 95 3.39 -6.20 -9.28
CA VAL A 95 4.37 -7.02 -10.02
C VAL A 95 4.86 -6.36 -11.31
N THR A 96 4.13 -5.40 -11.83
CA THR A 96 4.47 -4.66 -13.06
C THR A 96 5.11 -3.29 -12.77
N PHE A 97 5.53 -3.05 -11.56
CA PHE A 97 6.19 -1.83 -11.15
C PHE A 97 7.51 -1.55 -11.90
#